data_4c57f343916e4015aa98dd831043e226
#
_entry.id   4c57f343916e4015aa98dd831043e226
#
_cell.length_a   1.000
_cell.length_b   1.000
_cell.length_c   1.000
_cell.angle_alpha   90.00
_cell.angle_beta   90.00
_cell.angle_gamma   90.00
#
_symmetry.space_group_name_H-M   'P 1'
#
loop_
_entity.id
_entity.type
_entity.pdbx_description
1 polymer ?
#
loop_
_entity_poly.entity_id
_entity_poly.type
_entity_poly.pdbx_seq_one_letter_code
_entity_poly.pdbx_strand_id
1 'polypeptide(L)'
;MAMTSMTTHSSGDIDLHRIGDPYQKLKYIFERVGALIDQYRPDEVALESPFFGENVQSMLKLGRAQGVAMAAALSRGVTVSEYAPRRIKQAITGQGAASKEQVAIILKKLLRLEELPRRLDATDGLAVAVCHFFQSAPVPTLESRCRKKALGGGPASVSWERFISDHP
;
A
#
# COMPACT_ATOMS: atom_id res chain seq x y z
N MET A 1 -15.34 8.52 22.50
CA MET A 1 -15.32 7.77 21.23
C MET A 1 -14.86 8.73 20.14
N ALA A 2 -13.56 8.75 19.87
CA ALA A 2 -13.01 9.66 18.87
C ALA A 2 -13.33 9.08 17.49
N MET A 3 -14.21 9.72 16.73
CA MET A 3 -14.37 9.43 15.31
C MET A 3 -13.11 9.93 14.61
N THR A 4 -12.21 9.01 14.26
CA THR A 4 -11.06 9.34 13.41
C THR A 4 -11.61 9.70 12.04
N SER A 5 -11.57 10.98 11.68
CA SER A 5 -12.01 11.45 10.37
C SER A 5 -10.89 11.16 9.36
N MET A 6 -11.25 10.55 8.24
CA MET A 6 -10.33 10.32 7.12
C MET A 6 -10.29 11.58 6.26
N THR A 7 -9.12 12.20 6.13
CA THR A 7 -8.91 13.38 5.30
C THR A 7 -7.73 13.16 4.36
N THR A 8 -7.86 13.61 3.10
CA THR A 8 -6.78 13.56 2.13
C THR A 8 -6.02 14.89 2.15
N HIS A 9 -4.74 14.86 2.54
CA HIS A 9 -3.89 16.04 2.56
C HIS A 9 -3.34 16.38 1.17
N SER A 10 -2.96 15.37 0.40
CA SER A 10 -2.43 15.51 -0.95
C SER A 10 -2.57 14.22 -1.73
N SER A 11 -2.74 14.32 -3.03
CA SER A 11 -2.61 13.19 -3.96
C SER A 11 -1.90 13.65 -5.22
N GLY A 12 -1.07 12.79 -5.81
CA GLY A 12 -0.30 13.13 -6.99
C GLY A 12 0.51 11.95 -7.50
N ASP A 13 1.30 12.22 -8.53
CA ASP A 13 2.20 11.26 -9.14
C ASP A 13 3.62 11.82 -9.25
N ILE A 14 4.59 10.93 -9.35
CA ILE A 14 5.99 11.26 -9.59
C ILE A 14 6.26 11.12 -11.08
N ASP A 15 6.41 12.26 -11.78
CA ASP A 15 6.70 12.26 -13.20
C ASP A 15 8.17 11.91 -13.49
N LEU A 16 8.39 10.78 -14.17
CA LEU A 16 9.70 10.25 -14.55
C LEU A 16 9.99 10.37 -16.06
N HIS A 17 9.10 10.98 -16.84
CA HIS A 17 9.22 11.00 -18.30
C HIS A 17 10.45 11.76 -18.81
N ARG A 18 10.86 12.80 -18.10
CA ARG A 18 12.00 13.63 -18.49
C ARG A 18 13.35 13.05 -18.11
N ILE A 19 13.38 11.96 -17.36
CA ILE A 19 14.60 11.30 -16.90
C ILE A 19 14.86 10.10 -17.81
N GLY A 20 15.89 10.14 -18.63
CA GLY A 20 16.22 9.05 -19.57
C GLY A 20 16.88 7.85 -18.89
N ASP A 21 17.84 8.13 -17.98
CA ASP A 21 18.62 7.08 -17.33
C ASP A 21 17.82 6.34 -16.23
N PRO A 22 17.76 4.99 -16.27
CA PRO A 22 17.04 4.20 -15.27
C PRO A 22 17.54 4.40 -13.85
N TYR A 23 18.83 4.56 -13.64
CA TYR A 23 19.40 4.73 -12.29
C TYR A 23 19.09 6.11 -11.72
N GLN A 24 19.08 7.15 -12.56
CA GLN A 24 18.64 8.47 -12.16
C GLN A 24 17.14 8.51 -11.81
N LYS A 25 16.31 7.69 -12.47
CA LYS A 25 14.91 7.52 -12.07
C LYS A 25 14.79 6.96 -10.64
N LEU A 26 15.57 5.93 -10.31
CA LEU A 26 15.57 5.35 -8.97
C LEU A 26 16.05 6.35 -7.92
N LYS A 27 17.13 7.08 -8.21
CA LYS A 27 17.61 8.17 -7.34
C LYS A 27 16.50 9.19 -7.09
N TYR A 28 15.86 9.66 -8.15
CA TYR A 28 14.78 10.65 -8.05
C TYR A 28 13.58 10.15 -7.23
N ILE A 29 13.20 8.86 -7.40
CA ILE A 29 12.15 8.25 -6.58
C ILE A 29 12.55 8.28 -5.11
N PHE A 30 13.77 7.87 -4.76
CA PHE A 30 14.27 7.89 -3.39
C PHE A 30 14.20 9.28 -2.75
N GLU A 31 14.73 10.27 -3.45
CA GLU A 31 14.77 11.66 -3.00
C GLU A 31 13.35 12.23 -2.85
N ARG A 32 12.47 11.96 -3.83
CA ARG A 32 11.11 12.50 -3.82
C ARG A 32 10.23 11.87 -2.74
N VAL A 33 10.29 10.53 -2.59
CA VAL A 33 9.58 9.83 -1.51
C VAL A 33 10.10 10.28 -0.16
N GLY A 34 11.41 10.40 -0.01
CA GLY A 34 12.02 10.93 1.21
C GLY A 34 11.54 12.34 1.55
N ALA A 35 11.54 13.24 0.58
CA ALA A 35 11.06 14.61 0.77
C ALA A 35 9.58 14.66 1.19
N LEU A 36 8.73 13.79 0.62
CA LEU A 36 7.32 13.67 1.02
C LEU A 36 7.18 13.18 2.47
N ILE A 37 7.97 12.19 2.87
CA ILE A 37 7.97 11.68 4.24
C ILE A 37 8.43 12.77 5.21
N ASP A 38 9.49 13.49 4.88
CA ASP A 38 10.02 14.59 5.71
C ASP A 38 9.00 15.74 5.85
N GLN A 39 8.25 16.01 4.78
CA GLN A 39 7.23 17.07 4.73
C GLN A 39 5.97 16.70 5.51
N TYR A 40 5.43 15.49 5.28
CA TYR A 40 4.12 15.08 5.83
C TYR A 40 4.24 14.28 7.11
N ARG A 41 5.44 13.75 7.43
CA ARG A 41 5.73 12.96 8.64
C ARG A 41 4.68 11.87 8.90
N PRO A 42 4.43 10.97 7.94
CA PRO A 42 3.47 9.90 8.12
C PRO A 42 3.95 8.92 9.18
N ASP A 43 3.01 8.32 9.91
CA ASP A 43 3.31 7.24 10.85
C ASP A 43 3.69 5.95 10.13
N GLU A 44 3.03 5.68 9.00
CA GLU A 44 3.22 4.47 8.20
C GLU A 44 3.15 4.75 6.69
N VAL A 45 3.81 3.92 5.90
CA VAL A 45 3.75 3.94 4.43
C VAL A 45 3.09 2.66 3.95
N ALA A 46 2.08 2.78 3.12
CA ALA A 46 1.39 1.64 2.51
C ALA A 46 1.67 1.57 1.00
N LEU A 47 1.95 0.37 0.51
CA LEU A 47 2.23 0.10 -0.90
C LEU A 47 1.32 -1.00 -1.44
N GLU A 48 1.04 -0.96 -2.73
CA GLU A 48 0.43 -2.08 -3.43
C GLU A 48 1.53 -3.09 -3.78
N SER A 49 1.33 -4.36 -3.41
CA SER A 49 2.28 -5.43 -3.77
C SER A 49 2.31 -5.63 -5.28
N PRO A 50 3.48 -5.88 -5.88
CA PRO A 50 3.60 -6.18 -7.30
C PRO A 50 2.76 -7.41 -7.65
N PHE A 51 1.94 -7.31 -8.68
CA PHE A 51 1.20 -8.44 -9.20
C PHE A 51 1.99 -9.08 -10.37
N PHE A 52 2.02 -10.42 -10.41
CA PHE A 52 2.63 -11.15 -11.51
C PHE A 52 1.86 -10.91 -12.80
N GLY A 53 2.42 -10.09 -13.68
CA GLY A 53 1.89 -9.83 -15.02
C GLY A 53 2.71 -10.56 -16.09
N GLU A 54 2.22 -10.57 -17.31
CA GLU A 54 2.88 -11.22 -18.46
C GLU A 54 4.22 -10.54 -18.84
N ASN A 55 4.36 -9.25 -18.54
CA ASN A 55 5.55 -8.47 -18.88
C ASN A 55 6.58 -8.43 -17.74
N VAL A 56 7.50 -9.38 -17.75
CA VAL A 56 8.59 -9.51 -16.75
C VAL A 56 9.45 -8.24 -16.65
N GLN A 57 9.74 -7.56 -17.77
CA GLN A 57 10.55 -6.34 -17.77
C GLN A 57 9.86 -5.19 -17.03
N SER A 58 8.56 -5.04 -17.21
CA SER A 58 7.79 -4.04 -16.49
C SER A 58 7.73 -4.36 -14.99
N MET A 59 7.58 -5.63 -14.63
CA MET A 59 7.58 -6.07 -13.23
C MET A 59 8.92 -5.80 -12.55
N LEU A 60 10.05 -6.09 -13.22
CA LEU A 60 11.38 -5.80 -12.67
C LEU A 60 11.59 -4.29 -12.44
N LYS A 61 11.11 -3.45 -13.37
CA LYS A 61 11.18 -1.99 -13.20
C LYS A 61 10.32 -1.53 -12.01
N LEU A 62 9.11 -2.04 -11.90
CA LEU A 62 8.20 -1.73 -10.79
C LEU A 62 8.79 -2.17 -9.46
N GLY A 63 9.28 -3.42 -9.35
CA GLY A 63 9.89 -3.94 -8.13
C GLY A 63 11.10 -3.13 -7.68
N ARG A 64 11.95 -2.67 -8.62
CA ARG A 64 13.08 -1.77 -8.31
C ARG A 64 12.58 -0.42 -7.75
N ALA A 65 11.56 0.17 -8.38
CA ALA A 65 10.99 1.44 -7.94
C ALA A 65 10.35 1.32 -6.55
N GLN A 66 9.62 0.24 -6.30
CA GLN A 66 9.02 -0.03 -4.99
C GLN A 66 10.07 -0.28 -3.91
N GLY A 67 11.09 -1.10 -4.20
CA GLY A 67 12.20 -1.34 -3.26
C GLY A 67 12.90 -0.05 -2.85
N VAL A 68 13.10 0.88 -3.79
CA VAL A 68 13.67 2.20 -3.52
C VAL A 68 12.73 3.07 -2.67
N ALA A 69 11.42 3.05 -2.93
CA ALA A 69 10.44 3.77 -2.12
C ALA A 69 10.38 3.22 -0.69
N MET A 70 10.42 1.89 -0.52
CA MET A 70 10.52 1.24 0.79
C MET A 70 11.80 1.65 1.53
N ALA A 71 12.95 1.62 0.85
CA ALA A 71 14.23 2.01 1.43
C ALA A 71 14.20 3.48 1.90
N ALA A 72 13.55 4.38 1.16
CA ALA A 72 13.38 5.77 1.55
C ALA A 72 12.54 5.94 2.83
N ALA A 73 11.48 5.10 3.01
CA ALA A 73 10.66 5.10 4.21
C ALA A 73 11.43 4.52 5.41
N LEU A 74 12.02 3.33 5.24
CA LEU A 74 12.75 2.63 6.29
C LEU A 74 13.97 3.42 6.78
N SER A 75 14.68 4.12 5.89
CA SER A 75 15.81 4.98 6.27
C SER A 75 15.41 6.17 7.17
N ARG A 76 14.11 6.47 7.24
CA ARG A 76 13.52 7.51 8.10
C ARG A 76 12.77 6.93 9.31
N GLY A 77 12.90 5.62 9.55
CA GLY A 77 12.23 4.93 10.65
C GLY A 77 10.71 4.77 10.48
N VAL A 78 10.19 4.99 9.26
CA VAL A 78 8.78 4.81 8.96
C VAL A 78 8.51 3.38 8.54
N THR A 79 7.52 2.73 9.16
CA THR A 79 7.13 1.36 8.84
C THR A 79 6.43 1.27 7.50
N VAL A 80 6.58 0.11 6.84
CA VAL A 80 6.01 -0.14 5.51
C VAL A 80 5.07 -1.32 5.57
N SER A 81 3.87 -1.16 5.00
CA SER A 81 2.88 -2.22 4.83
C SER A 81 2.56 -2.44 3.36
N GLU A 82 2.42 -3.69 2.93
CA GLU A 82 2.09 -4.06 1.56
C GLU A 82 0.74 -4.76 1.47
N TYR A 83 -0.02 -4.43 0.43
CA TYR A 83 -1.35 -4.97 0.18
C TYR A 83 -1.51 -5.50 -1.25
N ALA A 84 -2.00 -6.74 -1.37
CA ALA A 84 -2.32 -7.30 -2.68
C ALA A 84 -3.48 -6.52 -3.34
N PRO A 85 -3.48 -6.34 -4.68
CA PRO A 85 -4.54 -5.60 -5.40
C PRO A 85 -5.95 -6.09 -5.08
N ARG A 86 -6.13 -7.41 -4.99
CA ARG A 86 -7.43 -8.01 -4.63
C ARG A 86 -7.88 -7.60 -3.23
N ARG A 87 -6.94 -7.50 -2.28
CA ARG A 87 -7.22 -7.09 -0.90
C ARG A 87 -7.64 -5.62 -0.82
N ILE A 88 -6.97 -4.76 -1.57
CA ILE A 88 -7.30 -3.34 -1.67
C ILE A 88 -8.73 -3.17 -2.19
N LYS A 89 -9.07 -3.83 -3.30
CA LYS A 89 -10.41 -3.81 -3.86
C LYS A 89 -11.47 -4.31 -2.87
N GLN A 90 -11.20 -5.43 -2.21
CA GLN A 90 -12.11 -6.01 -1.23
C GLN A 90 -12.33 -5.09 -0.01
N ALA A 91 -11.30 -4.41 0.46
CA ALA A 91 -11.40 -3.49 1.59
C ALA A 91 -12.32 -2.29 1.28
N ILE A 92 -12.30 -1.80 0.03
CA ILE A 92 -13.05 -0.62 -0.38
C ILE A 92 -14.47 -0.97 -0.82
N THR A 93 -14.62 -2.02 -1.63
CA THR A 93 -15.89 -2.35 -2.31
C THR A 93 -16.63 -3.55 -1.71
N GLY A 94 -15.99 -4.29 -0.80
CA GLY A 94 -16.47 -5.60 -0.35
C GLY A 94 -16.20 -6.74 -1.35
N GLN A 95 -15.72 -6.44 -2.56
CA GLN A 95 -15.51 -7.42 -3.64
C GLN A 95 -14.10 -7.31 -4.23
N GLY A 96 -13.29 -8.36 -4.10
CA GLY A 96 -11.92 -8.38 -4.62
C GLY A 96 -11.81 -8.39 -6.16
N ALA A 97 -12.91 -8.64 -6.88
CA ALA A 97 -13.00 -8.62 -8.34
C ALA A 97 -13.57 -7.30 -8.89
N ALA A 98 -13.79 -6.29 -8.06
CA ALA A 98 -14.33 -4.99 -8.48
C ALA A 98 -13.48 -4.33 -9.57
N SER A 99 -14.14 -3.59 -10.47
CA SER A 99 -13.46 -2.81 -11.49
C SER A 99 -12.78 -1.56 -10.88
N LYS A 100 -11.84 -0.95 -11.61
CA LYS A 100 -11.19 0.30 -11.18
C LYS A 100 -12.21 1.44 -11.02
N GLU A 101 -13.19 1.49 -11.91
CA GLU A 101 -14.25 2.50 -11.90
C GLU A 101 -15.13 2.36 -10.64
N GLN A 102 -15.48 1.13 -10.25
CA GLN A 102 -16.24 0.87 -9.02
C GLN A 102 -15.46 1.33 -7.79
N VAL A 103 -14.16 1.02 -7.72
CA VAL A 103 -13.28 1.49 -6.64
C VAL A 103 -13.25 3.02 -6.59
N ALA A 104 -13.06 3.67 -7.74
CA ALA A 104 -13.00 5.12 -7.84
C ALA A 104 -14.29 5.81 -7.36
N ILE A 105 -15.47 5.29 -7.75
CA ILE A 105 -16.76 5.82 -7.32
C ILE A 105 -16.94 5.73 -5.81
N ILE A 106 -16.53 4.60 -5.21
CA ILE A 106 -16.64 4.41 -3.77
C ILE A 106 -15.67 5.32 -3.02
N LEU A 107 -14.41 5.43 -3.50
CA LEU A 107 -13.43 6.34 -2.93
C LEU A 107 -13.90 7.79 -2.95
N LYS A 108 -14.48 8.25 -4.07
CA LYS A 108 -15.08 9.59 -4.20
C LYS A 108 -16.10 9.86 -3.10
N LYS A 109 -17.01 8.91 -2.87
CA LYS A 109 -18.06 9.02 -1.85
C LYS A 109 -17.48 8.96 -0.44
N LEU A 110 -16.56 8.02 -0.18
CA LEU A 110 -15.98 7.77 1.13
C LEU A 110 -15.15 8.96 1.63
N LEU A 111 -14.33 9.53 0.73
CA LEU A 111 -13.46 10.66 1.02
C LEU A 111 -14.12 12.02 0.78
N ARG A 112 -15.39 12.03 0.33
CA ARG A 112 -16.15 13.25 0.00
C ARG A 112 -15.42 14.16 -1.00
N LEU A 113 -14.75 13.57 -1.99
CA LEU A 113 -14.03 14.32 -2.98
C LEU A 113 -15.00 14.97 -3.96
N GLU A 114 -14.79 16.25 -4.27
CA GLU A 114 -15.57 16.94 -5.30
C GLU A 114 -15.31 16.35 -6.68
N GLU A 115 -14.02 16.08 -6.98
CA GLU A 115 -13.57 15.40 -8.20
C GLU A 115 -12.56 14.30 -7.87
N LEU A 116 -12.54 13.27 -8.71
CA LEU A 116 -11.49 12.25 -8.65
C LEU A 116 -10.19 12.81 -9.24
N PRO A 117 -9.02 12.35 -8.75
CA PRO A 117 -7.76 12.69 -9.40
C PRO A 117 -7.82 12.35 -10.89
N ARG A 118 -7.35 13.27 -11.73
CA ARG A 118 -7.36 13.09 -13.21
C ARG A 118 -6.54 11.89 -13.68
N ARG A 119 -5.53 11.49 -12.90
CA ARG A 119 -4.68 10.33 -13.19
C ARG A 119 -5.11 9.14 -12.35
N LEU A 120 -5.30 7.99 -13.01
CA LEU A 120 -5.70 6.73 -12.37
C LEU A 120 -4.70 6.27 -11.30
N ASP A 121 -3.40 6.51 -11.51
CA ASP A 121 -2.34 6.14 -10.56
C ASP A 121 -2.51 6.84 -9.20
N ALA A 122 -2.97 8.09 -9.19
CA ALA A 122 -3.27 8.79 -7.94
C ALA A 122 -4.49 8.19 -7.22
N THR A 123 -5.45 7.64 -7.97
CA THR A 123 -6.59 6.91 -7.41
C THR A 123 -6.17 5.57 -6.81
N ASP A 124 -5.21 4.87 -7.44
CA ASP A 124 -4.66 3.63 -6.92
C ASP A 124 -3.92 3.89 -5.58
N GLY A 125 -3.14 4.97 -5.48
CA GLY A 125 -2.52 5.39 -4.23
C GLY A 125 -3.52 5.71 -3.11
N LEU A 126 -4.61 6.39 -3.41
CA LEU A 126 -5.70 6.64 -2.45
C LEU A 126 -6.36 5.33 -2.00
N ALA A 127 -6.55 4.38 -2.92
CA ALA A 127 -7.13 3.07 -2.59
C ALA A 127 -6.26 2.30 -1.60
N VAL A 128 -4.94 2.30 -1.78
CA VAL A 128 -3.99 1.67 -0.85
C VAL A 128 -4.07 2.33 0.52
N ALA A 129 -4.06 3.66 0.59
CA ALA A 129 -4.13 4.40 1.85
C ALA A 129 -5.43 4.12 2.62
N VAL A 130 -6.57 4.07 1.93
CA VAL A 130 -7.88 3.72 2.53
C VAL A 130 -7.90 2.28 3.01
N CYS A 131 -7.36 1.34 2.23
CA CYS A 131 -7.22 -0.06 2.63
C CYS A 131 -6.40 -0.18 3.92
N HIS A 132 -5.27 0.51 3.97
CA HIS A 132 -4.40 0.55 5.15
C HIS A 132 -5.11 1.12 6.37
N PHE A 133 -5.80 2.25 6.23
CA PHE A 133 -6.58 2.86 7.30
C PHE A 133 -7.62 1.89 7.89
N PHE A 134 -8.35 1.15 7.06
CA PHE A 134 -9.32 0.17 7.56
C PHE A 134 -8.69 -1.01 8.28
N GLN A 135 -7.44 -1.33 8.00
CA GLN A 135 -6.74 -2.44 8.63
C GLN A 135 -5.96 -2.03 9.88
N SER A 136 -5.45 -0.82 9.91
CA SER A 136 -4.74 -0.23 11.06
C SER A 136 -5.69 0.37 12.09
N ALA A 137 -6.94 0.69 11.71
CA ALA A 137 -7.93 1.14 12.66
C ALA A 137 -8.17 0.04 13.70
N PRO A 138 -8.04 0.32 15.02
CA PRO A 138 -8.36 -0.65 16.03
C PRO A 138 -9.84 -1.02 15.88
N VAL A 139 -10.09 -2.21 15.35
CA VAL A 139 -11.42 -2.81 15.37
C VAL A 139 -11.77 -2.86 16.84
N PRO A 140 -12.90 -2.25 17.32
CA PRO A 140 -13.36 -2.51 18.66
C PRO A 140 -13.56 -4.01 18.75
N THR A 141 -12.67 -4.67 19.46
CA THR A 141 -12.59 -6.12 19.57
C THR A 141 -13.90 -6.62 20.16
N LEU A 142 -14.69 -7.29 19.33
CA LEU A 142 -15.69 -8.27 19.77
C LEU A 142 -14.97 -9.52 20.31
N GLU A 143 -13.81 -9.34 20.94
CA GLU A 143 -12.96 -10.41 21.46
C GLU A 143 -13.52 -11.11 22.71
N SER A 144 -14.70 -10.76 23.17
CA SER A 144 -15.28 -11.48 24.30
C SER A 144 -16.14 -12.69 23.91
N ARG A 145 -16.35 -13.00 22.62
CA ARG A 145 -17.25 -14.10 22.22
C ARG A 145 -16.66 -15.25 21.41
N CYS A 146 -15.41 -15.25 20.98
CA CYS A 146 -14.85 -16.35 20.17
C CYS A 146 -13.58 -17.00 20.73
N ARG A 147 -13.33 -16.97 22.03
CA ARG A 147 -12.20 -17.71 22.65
C ARG A 147 -12.51 -19.16 22.98
N LYS A 148 -13.37 -19.83 22.20
CA LYS A 148 -13.59 -21.28 22.31
C LYS A 148 -13.84 -21.89 20.93
N LYS A 149 -12.80 -22.07 20.12
CA LYS A 149 -12.63 -23.17 19.15
C LYS A 149 -11.47 -22.88 18.19
N ALA A 150 -10.26 -23.10 18.62
CA ALA A 150 -9.13 -23.26 17.72
C ALA A 150 -8.17 -24.31 18.30
N LEU A 151 -8.61 -25.57 18.21
CA LEU A 151 -7.74 -26.74 18.16
C LEU A 151 -7.92 -27.32 16.77
N GLY A 152 -6.99 -27.01 15.87
CA GLY A 152 -6.95 -27.52 14.51
C GLY A 152 -5.71 -26.98 13.82
N GLY A 153 -4.61 -27.75 13.85
CA GLY A 153 -3.34 -27.37 13.26
C GLY A 153 -3.42 -27.23 11.74
N GLY A 154 -3.03 -26.07 11.24
CA GLY A 154 -2.62 -25.85 9.87
C GLY A 154 -1.09 -25.74 9.79
N PRO A 155 -0.45 -26.03 8.65
CA PRO A 155 1.00 -26.05 8.53
C PRO A 155 1.59 -24.70 8.85
N ALA A 156 2.62 -24.71 9.71
CA ALA A 156 3.37 -23.54 10.13
C ALA A 156 3.89 -22.77 8.89
N SER A 157 3.62 -21.48 8.83
CA SER A 157 4.31 -20.58 7.91
C SER A 157 5.81 -20.69 8.17
N VAL A 158 6.55 -21.11 7.16
CA VAL A 158 8.02 -21.17 7.24
C VAL A 158 8.51 -19.74 7.42
N SER A 159 9.03 -19.43 8.61
CA SER A 159 9.63 -18.12 8.89
C SER A 159 10.84 -17.94 7.97
N TRP A 160 10.98 -16.76 7.40
CA TRP A 160 12.12 -16.36 6.58
C TRP A 160 13.45 -16.51 7.32
N GLU A 161 13.46 -16.34 8.63
CA GLU A 161 14.61 -16.58 9.52
C GLU A 161 15.06 -18.03 9.49
N ARG A 162 14.11 -18.98 9.41
CA ARG A 162 14.41 -20.41 9.33
C ARG A 162 15.00 -20.80 7.97
N PHE A 163 14.53 -20.16 6.90
CA PHE A 163 15.06 -20.37 5.56
C PHE A 163 16.54 -19.91 5.45
N ILE A 164 16.89 -18.76 6.06
CA ILE A 164 18.27 -18.25 6.07
C ILE A 164 19.19 -19.13 6.91
N SER A 165 18.71 -19.69 8.03
CA SER A 165 19.51 -20.57 8.89
C SER A 165 19.82 -21.93 8.25
N ASP A 166 18.96 -22.41 7.37
CA ASP A 166 19.10 -23.70 6.69
C ASP A 166 19.90 -23.62 5.37
N HIS A 167 20.24 -22.39 4.91
CA HIS A 167 21.00 -22.12 3.67
C HIS A 167 22.06 -21.02 3.93
N PRO A 168 23.14 -21.35 4.67
CA PRO A 168 24.23 -20.40 4.95
C PRO A 168 25.05 -20.04 3.70
#